data_a0bc25bbe14ec521b721dae07bdcb99a
#
_entry.id   a0bc25bbe14ec521b721dae07bdcb99a
#
_cell.length_a   1.000
_cell.length_b   1.000
_cell.length_c   1.000
_cell.angle_alpha   90.00
_cell.angle_beta   90.00
_cell.angle_gamma   90.00
#
_symmetry.space_group_name_H-M   'P 1'
#
loop_
_entity.id
_entity.type
_entity.pdbx_description
1 polymer ?
#
loop_
_entity_poly.entity_id
_entity_poly.type
_entity_poly.pdbx_seq_one_letter_code
_entity_poly.pdbx_strand_id
1 'polypeptide(L)'
;MRFGDVAFGVIKIMKKVVNTIKLLIFFVVIFLLSQLLVSMLSGVLHLSGDMGFMLSYILSMGLVYLLTTLYERAEFGSVRPIMKSAKGFDSRAVLVGVVLLVAISITLWPLKSYLPADARVFNDGTYTLLTIVVISPIMEETIFRGRLYSLLGHIATPFMSAFLSSLVFAAIHLQPIVIIDGFLSGMLFSYMYLIRRSIILPILLHISNNIIAYTLQMVTYAGRPLMEYIDDRGFYLPLYAVSAALVLIFVGFMARRFYKERKMIKKSLTDR
;
A
#
# COMPACT_ATOMS: atom_id res chain seq x y z
N MET A 1 0.18 19.37 37.47
CA MET A 1 -0.48 19.42 36.16
C MET A 1 -1.84 20.05 36.37
N ARG A 2 -2.11 21.25 35.84
CA ARG A 2 -3.40 21.94 36.08
C ARG A 2 -4.49 21.26 35.26
N PHE A 3 -5.72 21.16 35.80
CA PHE A 3 -6.88 20.52 35.13
C PHE A 3 -7.12 21.11 33.73
N GLY A 4 -6.84 22.38 33.50
CA GLY A 4 -6.93 23.08 32.23
C GLY A 4 -5.95 22.56 31.17
N ASP A 5 -4.73 22.18 31.56
CA ASP A 5 -3.71 21.67 30.60
C ASP A 5 -4.09 20.30 30.09
N VAL A 6 -4.71 19.44 30.91
CA VAL A 6 -5.19 18.14 30.56
C VAL A 6 -6.39 18.26 29.60
N ALA A 7 -7.36 19.12 29.92
CA ALA A 7 -8.53 19.35 29.07
C ALA A 7 -8.13 19.91 27.69
N PHE A 8 -7.22 20.87 27.63
CA PHE A 8 -6.71 21.40 26.35
C PHE A 8 -5.98 20.36 25.54
N GLY A 9 -5.18 19.49 26.16
CA GLY A 9 -4.52 18.37 25.50
C GLY A 9 -5.50 17.36 24.89
N VAL A 10 -6.54 17.02 25.62
CA VAL A 10 -7.61 16.11 25.13
C VAL A 10 -8.35 16.71 23.94
N ILE A 11 -8.76 17.98 24.00
CA ILE A 11 -9.45 18.67 22.91
C ILE A 11 -8.57 18.68 21.64
N LYS A 12 -7.27 18.95 21.76
CA LYS A 12 -6.32 18.95 20.63
C LYS A 12 -6.20 17.57 19.99
N ILE A 13 -6.14 16.51 20.80
CA ILE A 13 -6.10 15.13 20.31
C ILE A 13 -7.40 14.77 19.59
N MET A 14 -8.56 15.08 20.19
CA MET A 14 -9.86 14.82 19.58
C MET A 14 -10.00 15.53 18.22
N LYS A 15 -9.63 16.81 18.13
CA LYS A 15 -9.66 17.55 16.88
C LYS A 15 -8.78 16.92 15.80
N LYS A 16 -7.60 16.43 16.18
CA LYS A 16 -6.69 15.72 15.29
C LYS A 16 -7.29 14.40 14.78
N VAL A 17 -7.90 13.61 15.65
CA VAL A 17 -8.57 12.35 15.28
C VAL A 17 -9.72 12.63 14.32
N VAL A 18 -10.59 13.59 14.62
CA VAL A 18 -11.73 13.97 13.77
C VAL A 18 -11.24 14.42 12.37
N ASN A 19 -10.20 15.24 12.31
CA ASN A 19 -9.66 15.68 11.02
C ASN A 19 -9.04 14.51 10.22
N THR A 20 -8.40 13.56 10.90
CA THR A 20 -7.87 12.36 10.26
C THR A 20 -9.00 11.50 9.67
N ILE A 21 -10.08 11.29 10.42
CA ILE A 21 -11.26 10.54 9.95
C ILE A 21 -11.91 11.25 8.75
N LYS A 22 -12.11 12.58 8.85
CA LYS A 22 -12.67 13.36 7.73
C LYS A 22 -11.85 13.21 6.45
N LEU A 23 -10.51 13.29 6.57
CA LEU A 23 -9.60 13.15 5.43
C LEU A 23 -9.66 11.74 4.83
N LEU A 24 -9.72 10.71 5.66
CA LEU A 24 -9.85 9.32 5.17
C LEU A 24 -11.19 9.11 4.46
N ILE A 25 -12.30 9.57 5.03
CA ILE A 25 -13.62 9.49 4.40
C ILE A 25 -13.61 10.24 3.07
N PHE A 26 -13.09 11.46 3.04
CA PHE A 26 -12.95 12.26 1.83
C PHE A 26 -12.17 11.50 0.75
N PHE A 27 -11.02 10.91 1.10
CA PHE A 27 -10.21 10.15 0.16
C PHE A 27 -10.96 8.93 -0.40
N VAL A 28 -11.60 8.15 0.47
CA VAL A 28 -12.38 6.97 0.05
C VAL A 28 -13.55 7.38 -0.85
N VAL A 29 -14.26 8.44 -0.51
CA VAL A 29 -15.38 8.96 -1.33
C VAL A 29 -14.88 9.39 -2.71
N ILE A 30 -13.81 10.17 -2.79
CA ILE A 30 -13.22 10.56 -4.09
C ILE A 30 -12.78 9.33 -4.88
N PHE A 31 -12.14 8.37 -4.22
CA PHE A 31 -11.72 7.13 -4.88
C PHE A 31 -12.91 6.40 -5.50
N LEU A 32 -13.96 6.15 -4.73
CA LEU A 32 -15.16 5.44 -5.20
C LEU A 32 -15.90 6.23 -6.29
N LEU A 33 -16.07 7.54 -6.11
CA LEU A 33 -16.74 8.40 -7.11
C LEU A 33 -15.96 8.45 -8.42
N SER A 34 -14.62 8.46 -8.37
CA SER A 34 -13.78 8.44 -9.57
C SER A 34 -13.94 7.11 -10.33
N GLN A 35 -14.01 5.97 -9.62
CA GLN A 35 -14.26 4.66 -10.23
C GLN A 35 -15.64 4.62 -10.88
N LEU A 36 -16.67 5.07 -10.16
CA LEU A 36 -18.04 5.09 -10.65
C LEU A 36 -18.19 6.00 -11.90
N LEU A 37 -17.67 7.23 -11.82
CA LEU A 37 -17.75 8.19 -12.92
C LEU A 37 -17.07 7.66 -14.20
N VAL A 38 -15.86 7.12 -14.06
CA VAL A 38 -15.13 6.57 -15.21
C VAL A 38 -15.80 5.31 -15.74
N SER A 39 -16.38 4.45 -14.88
CA SER A 39 -17.16 3.29 -15.31
C SER A 39 -18.37 3.70 -16.15
N MET A 40 -19.12 4.73 -15.72
CA MET A 40 -20.23 5.28 -16.49
C MET A 40 -19.77 5.88 -17.83
N LEU A 41 -18.68 6.66 -17.82
CA LEU A 41 -18.11 7.26 -19.02
C LEU A 41 -17.61 6.19 -20.00
N SER A 42 -16.98 5.14 -19.50
CA SER A 42 -16.50 4.00 -20.31
C SER A 42 -17.66 3.29 -21.02
N GLY A 43 -18.82 3.15 -20.35
CA GLY A 43 -20.03 2.63 -20.95
C GLY A 43 -20.55 3.53 -22.08
N VAL A 44 -20.57 4.83 -21.88
CA VAL A 44 -21.00 5.82 -22.91
C VAL A 44 -20.03 5.84 -24.10
N LEU A 45 -18.73 5.77 -23.84
CA LEU A 45 -17.69 5.81 -24.87
C LEU A 45 -17.41 4.42 -25.50
N HIS A 46 -18.17 3.40 -25.10
CA HIS A 46 -17.98 2.02 -25.55
C HIS A 46 -16.54 1.50 -25.37
N LEU A 47 -15.86 1.93 -24.30
CA LEU A 47 -14.54 1.43 -23.91
C LEU A 47 -14.67 0.03 -23.34
N SER A 48 -14.73 -0.96 -24.22
CA SER A 48 -14.86 -2.37 -23.87
C SER A 48 -13.56 -3.13 -24.12
N GLY A 49 -13.49 -4.34 -23.56
CA GLY A 49 -12.35 -5.23 -23.73
C GLY A 49 -11.12 -4.83 -22.95
N ASP A 50 -10.03 -5.42 -23.28
CA ASP A 50 -8.74 -5.37 -22.62
C ASP A 50 -8.14 -3.96 -22.57
N MET A 51 -8.09 -3.28 -23.73
CA MET A 51 -7.60 -1.90 -23.81
C MET A 51 -8.53 -0.90 -23.10
N GLY A 52 -9.86 -1.13 -23.15
CA GLY A 52 -10.85 -0.31 -22.45
C GLY A 52 -10.66 -0.38 -20.94
N PHE A 53 -10.34 -1.55 -20.39
CA PHE A 53 -9.98 -1.72 -18.99
C PHE A 53 -8.77 -0.88 -18.60
N MET A 54 -7.68 -0.94 -19.38
CA MET A 54 -6.47 -0.16 -19.14
C MET A 54 -6.75 1.35 -19.14
N LEU A 55 -7.46 1.85 -20.15
CA LEU A 55 -7.78 3.27 -20.26
C LEU A 55 -8.67 3.75 -19.10
N SER A 56 -9.71 2.97 -18.75
CA SER A 56 -10.58 3.27 -17.63
C SER A 56 -9.81 3.31 -16.31
N TYR A 57 -8.88 2.38 -16.10
CA TYR A 57 -8.03 2.35 -14.92
C TYR A 57 -7.17 3.62 -14.82
N ILE A 58 -6.47 3.98 -15.91
CA ILE A 58 -5.61 5.18 -15.94
C ILE A 58 -6.44 6.44 -15.69
N LEU A 59 -7.61 6.57 -16.32
CA LEU A 59 -8.47 7.72 -16.16
C LEU A 59 -8.99 7.86 -14.73
N SER A 60 -9.48 6.77 -14.11
CA SER A 60 -9.99 6.81 -12.75
C SER A 60 -8.90 7.14 -11.73
N MET A 61 -7.73 6.53 -11.84
CA MET A 61 -6.59 6.81 -10.94
C MET A 61 -6.01 8.22 -11.19
N GLY A 62 -5.98 8.67 -12.44
CA GLY A 62 -5.60 10.04 -12.79
C GLY A 62 -6.55 11.08 -12.16
N LEU A 63 -7.85 10.79 -12.15
CA LEU A 63 -8.85 11.66 -11.51
C LEU A 63 -8.68 11.68 -9.98
N VAL A 64 -8.44 10.54 -9.34
CA VAL A 64 -8.11 10.47 -7.89
C VAL A 64 -6.89 11.32 -7.57
N TYR A 65 -5.83 11.20 -8.38
CA TYR A 65 -4.60 11.98 -8.20
C TYR A 65 -4.86 13.48 -8.32
N LEU A 66 -5.60 13.89 -9.34
CA LEU A 66 -5.95 15.31 -9.58
C LEU A 66 -6.78 15.87 -8.42
N LEU A 67 -7.89 15.21 -8.06
CA LEU A 67 -8.80 15.70 -7.03
C LEU A 67 -8.14 15.75 -5.65
N THR A 68 -7.33 14.74 -5.29
CA THR A 68 -6.58 14.76 -4.03
C THR A 68 -5.50 15.84 -3.99
N THR A 69 -4.88 16.15 -5.14
CA THR A 69 -3.91 17.23 -5.27
C THR A 69 -4.57 18.60 -5.13
N LEU A 70 -5.72 18.80 -5.78
CA LEU A 70 -6.50 20.04 -5.66
C LEU A 70 -7.01 20.25 -4.23
N TYR A 71 -7.49 19.20 -3.59
CA TYR A 71 -7.90 19.25 -2.19
C TYR A 71 -6.73 19.62 -1.27
N GLU A 72 -5.56 18.98 -1.43
CA GLU A 72 -4.38 19.29 -0.63
C GLU A 72 -4.00 20.77 -0.75
N ARG A 73 -4.04 21.30 -1.96
CA ARG A 73 -3.76 22.73 -2.23
C ARG A 73 -4.79 23.66 -1.59
N ALA A 74 -6.07 23.31 -1.68
CA ALA A 74 -7.16 24.13 -1.12
C ALA A 74 -7.16 24.11 0.41
N GLU A 75 -6.99 22.94 1.04
CA GLU A 75 -7.09 22.78 2.49
C GLU A 75 -5.82 23.23 3.23
N PHE A 76 -4.64 22.96 2.66
CA PHE A 76 -3.35 23.21 3.33
C PHE A 76 -2.51 24.33 2.69
N GLY A 77 -3.01 24.99 1.64
CA GLY A 77 -2.33 26.08 0.92
C GLY A 77 -1.12 25.66 0.09
N SER A 78 -0.68 24.41 0.19
CA SER A 78 0.48 23.87 -0.53
C SER A 78 0.32 22.38 -0.76
N VAL A 79 0.96 21.91 -1.83
CA VAL A 79 1.04 20.48 -2.17
C VAL A 79 2.42 19.96 -1.82
N ARG A 80 2.50 18.95 -0.97
CA ARG A 80 3.78 18.32 -0.64
C ARG A 80 4.31 17.55 -1.84
N PRO A 81 5.60 17.72 -2.18
CA PRO A 81 6.19 16.99 -3.30
C PRO A 81 6.28 15.49 -2.97
N ILE A 82 6.06 14.66 -3.98
CA ILE A 82 6.36 13.24 -3.90
C ILE A 82 7.87 13.09 -3.74
N MET A 83 8.31 12.34 -2.74
CA MET A 83 9.73 12.15 -2.48
C MET A 83 10.40 11.41 -3.64
N LYS A 84 11.36 12.07 -4.26
CA LYS A 84 12.21 11.52 -5.32
C LYS A 84 13.65 11.70 -4.84
N SER A 85 14.27 10.64 -4.31
CA SER A 85 15.67 10.71 -3.88
C SER A 85 16.57 10.98 -5.07
N ALA A 86 17.50 11.92 -4.90
CA ALA A 86 18.60 12.12 -5.82
C ALA A 86 19.69 11.01 -5.72
N LYS A 87 19.66 10.20 -4.67
CA LYS A 87 20.52 9.01 -4.53
C LYS A 87 19.99 7.95 -5.48
N GLY A 88 20.80 7.52 -6.41
CA GLY A 88 20.45 6.56 -7.45
C GLY A 88 19.78 5.27 -6.97
N PHE A 89 19.49 4.42 -7.90
CA PHE A 89 18.87 3.11 -7.71
C PHE A 89 19.63 2.26 -6.67
N ASP A 90 18.93 1.73 -5.67
CA ASP A 90 19.48 0.85 -4.63
C ASP A 90 18.99 -0.58 -4.85
N SER A 91 19.77 -1.34 -5.62
CA SER A 91 19.47 -2.74 -5.94
C SER A 91 19.40 -3.64 -4.68
N ARG A 92 20.21 -3.33 -3.65
CA ARG A 92 20.18 -4.09 -2.38
C ARG A 92 18.84 -3.89 -1.66
N ALA A 93 18.31 -2.66 -1.65
CA ALA A 93 17.02 -2.39 -1.05
C ALA A 93 15.88 -3.07 -1.82
N VAL A 94 15.96 -3.14 -3.15
CA VAL A 94 15.00 -3.91 -3.96
C VAL A 94 15.09 -5.40 -3.62
N LEU A 95 16.28 -5.98 -3.60
CA LEU A 95 16.48 -7.39 -3.27
C LEU A 95 15.93 -7.73 -1.88
N VAL A 96 16.28 -6.95 -0.87
CA VAL A 96 15.76 -7.15 0.50
C VAL A 96 14.24 -7.02 0.53
N GLY A 97 13.68 -6.04 -0.17
CA GLY A 97 12.23 -5.87 -0.26
C GLY A 97 11.54 -7.06 -0.93
N VAL A 98 12.08 -7.58 -2.04
CA VAL A 98 11.55 -8.78 -2.73
C VAL A 98 11.61 -10.01 -1.82
N VAL A 99 12.74 -10.23 -1.13
CA VAL A 99 12.86 -11.34 -0.16
C VAL A 99 11.81 -11.23 0.94
N LEU A 100 11.54 -10.03 1.46
CA LEU A 100 10.50 -9.79 2.46
C LEU A 100 9.09 -10.02 1.90
N LEU A 101 8.80 -9.64 0.64
CA LEU A 101 7.51 -9.92 -0.02
C LEU A 101 7.27 -11.43 -0.14
N VAL A 102 8.28 -12.17 -0.59
CA VAL A 102 8.21 -13.64 -0.65
C VAL A 102 8.01 -14.23 0.74
N ALA A 103 8.73 -13.75 1.75
CA ALA A 103 8.58 -14.19 3.13
C ALA A 103 7.17 -13.89 3.69
N ILE A 104 6.59 -12.73 3.40
CA ILE A 104 5.20 -12.39 3.76
C ILE A 104 4.24 -13.39 3.10
N SER A 105 4.39 -13.64 1.79
CA SER A 105 3.52 -14.55 1.04
C SER A 105 3.57 -15.99 1.59
N ILE A 106 4.76 -16.51 1.92
CA ILE A 106 4.93 -17.84 2.51
C ILE A 106 4.34 -17.88 3.92
N THR A 107 4.57 -16.84 4.74
CA THR A 107 4.03 -16.76 6.11
C THR A 107 2.51 -16.73 6.11
N LEU A 108 1.89 -16.11 5.11
CA LEU A 108 0.43 -16.05 4.97
C LEU A 108 -0.17 -17.30 4.30
N TRP A 109 0.65 -18.20 3.77
CA TRP A 109 0.17 -19.36 3.03
C TRP A 109 -0.86 -20.22 3.79
N PRO A 110 -0.64 -20.57 5.09
CA PRO A 110 -1.63 -21.33 5.83
C PRO A 110 -2.99 -20.63 5.92
N LEU A 111 -2.97 -19.29 6.04
CA LEU A 111 -4.19 -18.49 6.06
C LEU A 111 -4.88 -18.46 4.68
N LYS A 112 -4.10 -18.43 3.60
CA LYS A 112 -4.60 -18.47 2.22
C LYS A 112 -5.38 -19.75 1.91
N SER A 113 -5.04 -20.86 2.52
CA SER A 113 -5.74 -22.14 2.34
C SER A 113 -7.14 -22.19 2.99
N TYR A 114 -7.41 -21.34 3.97
CA TYR A 114 -8.70 -21.26 4.66
C TYR A 114 -9.63 -20.14 4.15
N LEU A 115 -9.10 -19.17 3.43
CA LEU A 115 -9.87 -18.04 2.94
C LEU A 115 -10.20 -18.23 1.46
N PRO A 116 -11.47 -18.07 1.04
CA PRO A 116 -11.82 -18.17 -0.36
C PRO A 116 -11.06 -17.09 -1.16
N ALA A 117 -10.41 -17.53 -2.22
CA ALA A 117 -9.83 -16.67 -3.22
C ALA A 117 -10.52 -16.95 -4.55
N ASP A 118 -10.85 -15.91 -5.30
CA ASP A 118 -11.35 -16.10 -6.65
C ASP A 118 -10.25 -16.77 -7.49
N ALA A 119 -10.65 -17.81 -8.21
CA ALA A 119 -9.73 -18.63 -8.98
C ALA A 119 -9.01 -17.89 -10.10
N ARG A 120 -9.48 -16.68 -10.47
CA ARG A 120 -8.89 -15.86 -11.53
C ARG A 120 -8.76 -14.41 -11.08
N VAL A 121 -7.56 -14.02 -10.63
CA VAL A 121 -7.23 -12.62 -10.34
C VAL A 121 -6.74 -11.89 -11.61
N PHE A 122 -6.18 -12.63 -12.57
CA PHE A 122 -5.64 -12.08 -13.81
C PHE A 122 -6.40 -12.59 -15.02
N ASN A 123 -6.83 -11.68 -15.90
CA ASN A 123 -7.41 -12.01 -17.20
C ASN A 123 -6.31 -12.20 -18.24
N ASP A 124 -6.62 -12.93 -19.33
CA ASP A 124 -5.65 -13.34 -20.35
C ASP A 124 -5.29 -12.24 -21.38
N GLY A 125 -5.77 -11.00 -21.18
CA GLY A 125 -5.51 -9.88 -22.09
C GLY A 125 -4.14 -9.22 -21.88
N THR A 126 -3.45 -8.88 -22.97
CA THR A 126 -2.14 -8.22 -22.93
C THR A 126 -2.18 -6.88 -22.22
N TYR A 127 -3.19 -6.04 -22.50
CA TYR A 127 -3.33 -4.74 -21.84
C TYR A 127 -3.79 -4.87 -20.39
N THR A 128 -4.60 -5.89 -20.07
CA THR A 128 -4.96 -6.22 -18.68
C THR A 128 -3.72 -6.62 -17.90
N LEU A 129 -2.87 -7.50 -18.45
CA LEU A 129 -1.62 -7.90 -17.82
C LEU A 129 -0.68 -6.69 -17.61
N LEU A 130 -0.49 -5.86 -18.64
CA LEU A 130 0.31 -4.63 -18.53
C LEU A 130 -0.25 -3.69 -17.45
N THR A 131 -1.56 -3.58 -17.37
CA THR A 131 -2.23 -2.74 -16.36
C THR A 131 -1.95 -3.27 -14.97
N ILE A 132 -2.19 -4.55 -14.71
CA ILE A 132 -2.06 -5.14 -13.37
C ILE A 132 -0.58 -5.19 -12.93
N VAL A 133 0.33 -5.54 -13.84
CA VAL A 133 1.75 -5.75 -13.47
C VAL A 133 2.53 -4.45 -13.40
N VAL A 134 2.23 -3.46 -14.24
CA VAL A 134 3.05 -2.26 -14.36
C VAL A 134 2.28 -0.98 -14.04
N ILE A 135 1.15 -0.74 -14.72
CA ILE A 135 0.43 0.53 -14.64
C ILE A 135 -0.21 0.71 -13.27
N SER A 136 -0.90 -0.33 -12.76
CA SER A 136 -1.52 -0.31 -11.44
C SER A 136 -0.50 -0.03 -10.33
N PRO A 137 0.62 -0.75 -10.19
CA PRO A 137 1.65 -0.40 -9.22
C PRO A 137 2.13 1.05 -9.29
N ILE A 138 2.37 1.58 -10.49
CA ILE A 138 2.81 2.97 -10.65
C ILE A 138 1.75 3.94 -10.15
N MET A 139 0.49 3.76 -10.56
CA MET A 139 -0.62 4.63 -10.20
C MET A 139 -0.95 4.52 -8.71
N GLU A 140 -1.02 3.30 -8.19
CA GLU A 140 -1.35 3.04 -6.79
C GLU A 140 -0.28 3.60 -5.84
N GLU A 141 1.00 3.36 -6.11
CA GLU A 141 2.04 3.94 -5.26
C GLU A 141 2.05 5.47 -5.33
N THR A 142 1.80 6.04 -6.51
CA THR A 142 1.69 7.49 -6.67
C THR A 142 0.51 8.06 -5.87
N ILE A 143 -0.61 7.35 -5.80
CA ILE A 143 -1.80 7.77 -5.05
C ILE A 143 -1.61 7.51 -3.55
N PHE A 144 -1.24 6.29 -3.14
CA PHE A 144 -1.20 5.93 -1.72
C PHE A 144 0.04 6.47 -1.01
N ARG A 145 1.25 6.36 -1.59
CA ARG A 145 2.50 6.87 -0.99
C ARG A 145 2.79 8.29 -1.42
N GLY A 146 2.40 8.67 -2.63
CA GLY A 146 2.54 10.03 -3.12
C GLY A 146 1.50 10.99 -2.52
N ARG A 147 0.20 10.71 -2.64
CA ARG A 147 -0.86 11.66 -2.27
C ARG A 147 -1.46 11.40 -0.89
N LEU A 148 -2.04 10.21 -0.63
CA LEU A 148 -2.69 9.93 0.65
C LEU A 148 -1.73 10.03 1.82
N TYR A 149 -0.54 9.45 1.71
CA TYR A 149 0.51 9.59 2.73
C TYR A 149 0.88 11.06 2.96
N SER A 150 1.00 11.85 1.89
CA SER A 150 1.30 13.29 1.95
C SER A 150 0.21 14.07 2.69
N LEU A 151 -1.06 13.87 2.31
CA LEU A 151 -2.23 14.45 2.96
C LEU A 151 -2.27 14.14 4.46
N LEU A 152 -2.14 12.87 4.80
CA LEU A 152 -2.09 12.42 6.20
C LEU A 152 -0.92 13.05 6.95
N GLY A 153 0.20 13.25 6.28
CA GLY A 153 1.39 13.88 6.87
C GLY A 153 1.18 15.30 7.39
N HIS A 154 0.16 16.05 6.92
CA HIS A 154 -0.19 17.36 7.48
C HIS A 154 -0.76 17.26 8.91
N ILE A 155 -1.43 16.15 9.24
CA ILE A 155 -2.17 15.98 10.48
C ILE A 155 -1.74 14.79 11.33
N ALA A 156 -0.99 13.85 10.77
CA ALA A 156 -0.53 12.63 11.44
C ALA A 156 1.00 12.53 11.48
N THR A 157 1.51 11.61 12.28
CA THR A 157 2.95 11.29 12.28
C THR A 157 3.32 10.48 11.05
N PRO A 158 4.59 10.46 10.62
CA PRO A 158 5.01 9.67 9.45
C PRO A 158 4.60 8.19 9.54
N PHE A 159 4.75 7.57 10.70
CA PHE A 159 4.31 6.19 10.89
C PHE A 159 2.79 6.03 10.78
N MET A 160 2.02 6.92 11.43
CA MET A 160 0.56 6.86 11.35
C MET A 160 0.07 7.10 9.92
N SER A 161 0.72 8.00 9.18
CA SER A 161 0.44 8.22 7.76
C SER A 161 0.73 6.97 6.93
N ALA A 162 1.85 6.27 7.20
CA ALA A 162 2.20 5.00 6.57
C ALA A 162 1.16 3.90 6.90
N PHE A 163 0.81 3.77 8.18
CA PHE A 163 -0.17 2.79 8.66
C PHE A 163 -1.55 3.00 8.01
N LEU A 164 -2.08 4.23 8.09
CA LEU A 164 -3.41 4.54 7.56
C LEU A 164 -3.45 4.45 6.03
N SER A 165 -2.42 4.91 5.34
CA SER A 165 -2.31 4.78 3.89
C SER A 165 -2.28 3.31 3.45
N SER A 166 -1.56 2.46 4.19
CA SER A 166 -1.50 1.01 3.91
C SER A 166 -2.80 0.30 4.24
N LEU A 167 -3.51 0.75 5.28
CA LEU A 167 -4.83 0.21 5.64
C LEU A 167 -5.87 0.51 4.56
N VAL A 168 -5.92 1.76 4.07
CA VAL A 168 -6.84 2.13 2.96
C VAL A 168 -6.46 1.39 1.69
N PHE A 169 -5.17 1.32 1.35
CA PHE A 169 -4.66 0.55 0.22
C PHE A 169 -5.13 -0.91 0.26
N ALA A 170 -5.03 -1.55 1.42
CA ALA A 170 -5.48 -2.92 1.60
C ALA A 170 -7.00 -3.05 1.45
N ALA A 171 -7.75 -2.15 2.09
CA ALA A 171 -9.22 -2.22 2.15
C ALA A 171 -9.90 -2.12 0.78
N ILE A 172 -9.30 -1.41 -0.19
CA ILE A 172 -9.89 -1.29 -1.54
C ILE A 172 -9.88 -2.60 -2.34
N HIS A 173 -9.10 -3.60 -1.92
CA HIS A 173 -9.02 -4.89 -2.63
C HIS A 173 -10.20 -5.82 -2.33
N LEU A 174 -11.01 -5.54 -1.30
CA LEU A 174 -12.26 -6.21 -0.91
C LEU A 174 -12.16 -7.70 -0.55
N GLN A 175 -11.20 -8.45 -1.05
CA GLN A 175 -11.01 -9.87 -0.76
C GLN A 175 -10.21 -10.04 0.55
N PRO A 176 -10.69 -10.81 1.56
CA PRO A 176 -10.09 -10.88 2.89
C PRO A 176 -8.59 -11.22 2.89
N ILE A 177 -8.19 -12.19 2.06
CA ILE A 177 -6.77 -12.59 2.00
C ILE A 177 -5.91 -11.52 1.33
N VAL A 178 -6.43 -10.85 0.30
CA VAL A 178 -5.73 -9.76 -0.40
C VAL A 178 -5.63 -8.53 0.50
N ILE A 179 -6.63 -8.28 1.37
CA ILE A 179 -6.57 -7.21 2.38
C ILE A 179 -5.39 -7.44 3.34
N ILE A 180 -5.23 -8.66 3.85
CA ILE A 180 -4.15 -8.97 4.80
C ILE A 180 -2.78 -8.86 4.11
N ASP A 181 -2.63 -9.47 2.94
CA ASP A 181 -1.41 -9.44 2.13
C ASP A 181 -1.09 -7.99 1.69
N GLY A 182 -2.09 -7.26 1.20
CA GLY A 182 -2.00 -5.87 0.79
C GLY A 182 -1.67 -4.92 1.95
N PHE A 183 -2.13 -5.19 3.17
CA PHE A 183 -1.74 -4.41 4.34
C PHE A 183 -0.26 -4.61 4.70
N LEU A 184 0.22 -5.85 4.76
CA LEU A 184 1.61 -6.16 5.11
C LEU A 184 2.59 -5.67 4.03
N SER A 185 2.30 -5.95 2.76
CA SER A 185 3.08 -5.43 1.64
C SER A 185 3.02 -3.91 1.56
N GLY A 186 1.84 -3.32 1.79
CA GLY A 186 1.63 -1.89 1.88
C GLY A 186 2.45 -1.22 2.98
N MET A 187 2.57 -1.84 4.15
CA MET A 187 3.44 -1.37 5.22
C MET A 187 4.92 -1.46 4.83
N LEU A 188 5.34 -2.52 4.12
CA LEU A 188 6.70 -2.63 3.57
C LEU A 188 6.98 -1.52 2.56
N PHE A 189 6.07 -1.26 1.61
CA PHE A 189 6.21 -0.19 0.62
C PHE A 189 6.32 1.18 1.29
N SER A 190 5.46 1.46 2.26
CA SER A 190 5.49 2.71 3.05
C SER A 190 6.78 2.86 3.85
N TYR A 191 7.27 1.77 4.45
CA TYR A 191 8.54 1.78 5.19
C TYR A 191 9.72 2.07 4.25
N MET A 192 9.77 1.41 3.09
CA MET A 192 10.81 1.64 2.09
C MET A 192 10.76 3.06 1.51
N TYR A 193 9.56 3.60 1.27
CA TYR A 193 9.37 5.00 0.89
C TYR A 193 9.96 5.96 1.92
N LEU A 194 9.69 5.73 3.21
CA LEU A 194 10.17 6.56 4.30
C LEU A 194 11.69 6.55 4.45
N ILE A 195 12.32 5.37 4.43
CA ILE A 195 13.76 5.26 4.68
C ILE A 195 14.60 5.70 3.49
N ARG A 196 14.12 5.48 2.27
CA ARG A 196 14.84 5.80 1.03
C ARG A 196 14.45 7.14 0.43
N ARG A 197 13.35 7.74 0.89
CA ARG A 197 12.79 8.99 0.35
C ARG A 197 12.63 8.94 -1.17
N SER A 198 12.16 7.82 -1.70
CA SER A 198 12.01 7.59 -3.13
C SER A 198 10.75 6.78 -3.41
N ILE A 199 9.89 7.30 -4.29
CA ILE A 199 8.70 6.61 -4.77
C ILE A 199 9.04 5.44 -5.72
N ILE A 200 10.22 5.48 -6.34
CA ILE A 200 10.65 4.46 -7.31
C ILE A 200 10.78 3.10 -6.64
N LEU A 201 11.30 3.06 -5.40
CA LEU A 201 11.52 1.80 -4.70
C LEU A 201 10.21 1.04 -4.40
N PRO A 202 9.18 1.65 -3.78
CA PRO A 202 7.89 0.96 -3.60
C PRO A 202 7.24 0.60 -4.94
N ILE A 203 7.34 1.40 -6.00
CA ILE A 203 6.85 1.04 -7.34
C ILE A 203 7.52 -0.24 -7.83
N LEU A 204 8.85 -0.34 -7.77
CA LEU A 204 9.58 -1.53 -8.20
C LEU A 204 9.24 -2.76 -7.36
N LEU A 205 9.08 -2.59 -6.06
CA LEU A 205 8.68 -3.69 -5.17
C LEU A 205 7.26 -4.16 -5.48
N HIS A 206 6.34 -3.23 -5.75
CA HIS A 206 4.97 -3.56 -6.09
C HIS A 206 4.88 -4.27 -7.45
N ILE A 207 5.61 -3.78 -8.48
CA ILE A 207 5.75 -4.47 -9.77
C ILE A 207 6.29 -5.89 -9.55
N SER A 208 7.36 -6.04 -8.75
CA SER A 208 7.93 -7.36 -8.44
C SER A 208 6.93 -8.26 -7.75
N ASN A 209 6.14 -7.75 -6.80
CA ASN A 209 5.08 -8.50 -6.13
C ASN A 209 4.03 -9.02 -7.11
N ASN A 210 3.59 -8.16 -8.04
CA ASN A 210 2.56 -8.54 -9.02
C ASN A 210 3.10 -9.52 -10.07
N ILE A 211 4.38 -9.38 -10.48
CA ILE A 211 5.05 -10.39 -11.32
C ILE A 211 5.09 -11.75 -10.62
N ILE A 212 5.50 -11.78 -9.35
CA ILE A 212 5.57 -13.02 -8.56
C ILE A 212 4.17 -13.63 -8.43
N ALA A 213 3.15 -12.85 -8.08
CA ALA A 213 1.77 -13.31 -7.96
C ALA A 213 1.24 -13.87 -9.27
N TYR A 214 1.47 -13.19 -10.39
CA TYR A 214 1.08 -13.64 -11.72
C TYR A 214 1.79 -14.96 -12.10
N THR A 215 3.10 -15.03 -11.90
CA THR A 215 3.88 -16.23 -12.20
C THR A 215 3.41 -17.44 -11.37
N LEU A 216 3.18 -17.23 -10.07
CA LEU A 216 2.67 -18.29 -9.19
C LEU A 216 1.27 -18.75 -9.61
N GLN A 217 0.41 -17.84 -10.06
CA GLN A 217 -0.90 -18.20 -10.59
C GLN A 217 -0.77 -19.05 -11.86
N MET A 218 0.12 -18.70 -12.79
CA MET A 218 0.35 -19.47 -14.02
C MET A 218 0.88 -20.88 -13.73
N VAL A 219 1.81 -21.00 -12.79
CA VAL A 219 2.35 -22.31 -12.36
C VAL A 219 1.24 -23.17 -11.72
N THR A 220 0.36 -22.55 -10.92
CA THR A 220 -0.78 -23.26 -10.30
C THR A 220 -1.78 -23.76 -11.37
N TYR A 221 -1.99 -23.00 -12.43
CA TYR A 221 -2.82 -23.43 -13.57
C TYR A 221 -2.23 -24.60 -14.36
N ALA A 222 -0.89 -24.64 -14.46
CA ALA A 222 -0.18 -25.69 -15.21
C ALA A 222 -0.07 -27.03 -14.45
N GLY A 223 -0.40 -27.05 -13.16
CA GLY A 223 -0.27 -28.25 -12.34
C GLY A 223 -0.68 -28.04 -10.88
N ARG A 224 0.04 -28.71 -9.98
CA ARG A 224 -0.17 -28.54 -8.54
C ARG A 224 0.33 -27.18 -8.05
N PRO A 225 -0.32 -26.59 -7.02
CA PRO A 225 0.20 -25.40 -6.34
C PRO A 225 1.66 -25.61 -5.90
N LEU A 226 2.51 -24.62 -6.14
CA LEU A 226 3.94 -24.70 -5.78
C LEU A 226 4.16 -25.09 -4.31
N MET A 227 3.28 -24.65 -3.42
CA MET A 227 3.41 -24.94 -1.98
C MET A 227 3.09 -26.40 -1.65
N GLU A 228 2.16 -27.06 -2.35
CA GLU A 228 1.93 -28.50 -2.22
C GLU A 228 3.15 -29.30 -2.66
N TYR A 229 3.80 -28.87 -3.75
CA TYR A 229 5.03 -29.50 -4.21
C TYR A 229 6.19 -29.35 -3.23
N ILE A 230 6.27 -28.20 -2.53
CA ILE A 230 7.28 -27.95 -1.50
C ILE A 230 6.98 -28.78 -0.25
N ASP A 231 5.71 -28.94 0.13
CA ASP A 231 5.27 -29.71 1.28
C ASP A 231 5.55 -31.21 1.10
N ASP A 232 5.22 -31.76 -0.06
CA ASP A 232 5.54 -33.15 -0.44
C ASP A 232 7.03 -33.49 -0.28
N ARG A 233 7.91 -32.48 -0.34
CA ARG A 233 9.37 -32.63 -0.15
C ARG A 233 9.85 -32.37 1.28
N GLY A 234 8.96 -32.06 2.21
CA GLY A 234 9.29 -31.76 3.61
C GLY A 234 10.02 -30.41 3.81
N PHE A 235 10.08 -29.55 2.79
CA PHE A 235 10.74 -28.24 2.86
C PHE A 235 9.84 -27.13 3.39
N TYR A 236 8.53 -27.36 3.45
CA TYR A 236 7.59 -26.31 3.83
C TYR A 236 7.83 -25.76 5.24
N LEU A 237 7.95 -26.63 6.24
CA LEU A 237 8.10 -26.19 7.63
C LEU A 237 9.38 -25.38 7.90
N PRO A 238 10.58 -25.79 7.44
CA PRO A 238 11.77 -24.95 7.54
C PRO A 238 11.64 -23.62 6.81
N LEU A 239 11.07 -23.63 5.59
CA LEU A 239 10.87 -22.42 4.79
C LEU A 239 9.89 -21.46 5.46
N TYR A 240 8.79 -21.96 6.02
CA TYR A 240 7.83 -21.20 6.81
C TYR A 240 8.49 -20.57 8.03
N ALA A 241 9.25 -21.34 8.81
CA ALA A 241 9.92 -20.85 10.02
C ALA A 241 10.90 -19.71 9.72
N VAL A 242 11.71 -19.84 8.66
CA VAL A 242 12.63 -18.79 8.20
C VAL A 242 11.87 -17.57 7.74
N SER A 243 10.81 -17.75 6.94
CA SER A 243 9.98 -16.66 6.43
C SER A 243 9.29 -15.89 7.56
N ALA A 244 8.69 -16.61 8.52
CA ALA A 244 8.06 -16.00 9.69
C ALA A 244 9.07 -15.22 10.54
N ALA A 245 10.28 -15.76 10.75
CA ALA A 245 11.36 -15.06 11.44
C ALA A 245 11.75 -13.76 10.73
N LEU A 246 11.90 -13.77 9.40
CA LEU A 246 12.20 -12.57 8.61
C LEU A 246 11.10 -11.50 8.73
N VAL A 247 9.83 -11.91 8.68
CA VAL A 247 8.68 -11.01 8.86
C VAL A 247 8.68 -10.41 10.27
N LEU A 248 8.92 -11.21 11.31
CA LEU A 248 8.99 -10.73 12.70
C LEU A 248 10.14 -9.75 12.90
N ILE A 249 11.31 -10.01 12.33
CA ILE A 249 12.46 -9.11 12.35
C ILE A 249 12.08 -7.79 11.67
N PHE A 250 11.45 -7.84 10.51
CA PHE A 250 11.00 -6.64 9.80
C PHE A 250 9.98 -5.83 10.63
N VAL A 251 8.98 -6.49 11.21
CA VAL A 251 8.00 -5.84 12.10
C VAL A 251 8.72 -5.20 13.30
N GLY A 252 9.71 -5.87 13.89
CA GLY A 252 10.55 -5.34 14.95
C GLY A 252 11.31 -4.06 14.54
N PHE A 253 11.88 -4.03 13.34
CA PHE A 253 12.52 -2.82 12.79
C PHE A 253 11.51 -1.68 12.59
N MET A 254 10.33 -1.96 12.06
CA MET A 254 9.26 -0.96 11.92
C MET A 254 8.83 -0.41 13.29
N ALA A 255 8.56 -1.27 14.26
CA ALA A 255 8.16 -0.88 15.61
C ALA A 255 9.24 -0.01 16.30
N ARG A 256 10.53 -0.39 16.15
CA ARG A 256 11.66 0.39 16.68
C ARG A 256 11.75 1.78 16.04
N ARG A 257 11.52 1.86 14.73
CA ARG A 257 11.50 3.14 14.00
C ARG A 257 10.37 4.03 14.50
N PHE A 258 9.17 3.48 14.61
CA PHE A 258 8.00 4.15 15.16
C PHE A 258 8.25 4.71 16.58
N TYR A 259 8.82 3.89 17.46
CA TYR A 259 9.14 4.29 18.82
C TYR A 259 10.12 5.48 18.85
N LYS A 260 11.15 5.44 18.00
CA LYS A 260 12.11 6.56 17.88
C LYS A 260 11.44 7.85 17.42
N GLU A 261 10.57 7.78 16.42
CA GLU A 261 9.83 8.97 15.93
C GLU A 261 8.93 9.54 17.02
N ARG A 262 8.20 8.70 17.74
CA ARG A 262 7.36 9.12 18.87
C ARG A 262 8.17 9.82 19.98
N LYS A 263 9.36 9.31 20.29
CA LYS A 263 10.26 9.89 21.29
C LYS A 263 10.78 11.26 20.86
N MET A 264 11.14 11.43 19.57
CA MET A 264 11.58 12.73 19.04
C MET A 264 10.47 13.77 19.09
N ILE A 265 9.24 13.42 18.73
CA ILE A 265 8.09 14.32 18.81
C ILE A 265 7.82 14.74 20.26
N LYS A 266 7.85 13.79 21.20
CA LYS A 266 7.66 14.08 22.63
C LYS A 266 8.72 15.05 23.14
N LYS A 267 9.99 14.85 22.79
CA LYS A 267 11.09 15.75 23.17
C LYS A 267 10.90 17.16 22.62
N SER A 268 10.54 17.31 21.34
CA SER A 268 10.30 18.62 20.72
C SER A 268 9.11 19.40 21.33
N LEU A 269 8.20 18.71 22.03
CA LEU A 269 7.08 19.33 22.75
C LEU A 269 7.45 19.75 24.18
N THR A 270 8.45 19.10 24.78
CA THR A 270 8.94 19.43 26.13
C THR A 270 10.00 20.53 26.13
N ASP A 271 10.71 20.72 25.02
CA ASP A 271 11.76 21.73 24.84
C ASP A 271 11.21 23.12 24.38
N ARG A 272 9.89 23.24 24.29
CA ARG A 272 9.12 24.49 24.01
C ARG A 272 8.38 24.95 25.26
#